data_9e69d00a5dadf61aff6c6eabf13eb148
#
_entry.id   9e69d00a5dadf61aff6c6eabf13eb148
#
_cell.length_a   1.000
_cell.length_b   1.000
_cell.length_c   1.000
_cell.angle_alpha   90.00
_cell.angle_beta   90.00
_cell.angle_gamma   90.00
#
_symmetry.space_group_name_H-M   'P 1'
#
loop_
_entity.id
_entity.type
_entity.pdbx_description
1 polymer ?
#
loop_
_entity_poly.entity_id
_entity_poly.type
_entity_poly.pdbx_seq_one_letter_code
_entity_poly.pdbx_strand_id
1 'polypeptide(L)'
;LKSCICSAAYIIFLHKKLSKNSFLIFHVSKKSLLLYPVQKGSEKLFLNKNLCAEPLEKSNMTKYIFVTGGVTSSLGKGIISASLAKLLQARGYRVTIQKFDPYINIDPGTLNPYEHGECFVTEDGAETDLDLGHYERFLNTPTSQANNITTGRIYQNVISKERQGEFLGKTVQVIPHITDEIKRNIRLLGENVDYDIVITELGGTVGDIESLPYIEAVRQFKWEVGSNNAIVIHLTLVPFLAAAGELKTKPTQHSVKMLLEYGIQPDILVCRTEHPLGQDLRKKIAQFCNVNLNAVVESLDAPTIYDVPLLMLKEQLDRTVLAKLRLPTKNEPNLEQWKDFLGRLKNPTAEICIGLVGKYVELPDAYKSIIEAFVHAGAV
;
A
#
# COMPACT_ATOMS: atom_id res chain seq x y z
N LEU A 1 29.81 18.91 -24.46
CA LEU A 1 28.55 18.66 -23.75
C LEU A 1 28.88 17.86 -22.48
N LYS A 2 29.08 18.53 -21.35
CA LYS A 2 29.14 17.86 -20.04
C LYS A 2 27.80 18.09 -19.37
N SER A 3 27.01 17.04 -19.22
CA SER A 3 25.81 17.06 -18.43
C SER A 3 26.17 16.83 -16.96
N CYS A 4 25.99 17.84 -16.11
CA CYS A 4 25.88 17.62 -14.68
C CYS A 4 24.41 17.35 -14.37
N ILE A 5 24.09 16.13 -13.97
CA ILE A 5 22.76 15.76 -13.48
C ILE A 5 22.73 16.10 -11.99
N CYS A 6 22.05 17.17 -11.64
CA CYS A 6 21.60 17.41 -10.27
C CYS A 6 20.09 17.19 -10.23
N SER A 7 19.61 16.40 -9.31
CA SER A 7 18.31 15.74 -9.30
C SER A 7 17.06 16.65 -9.17
N ALA A 8 17.15 17.93 -9.50
CA ALA A 8 16.00 18.83 -9.45
C ALA A 8 15.97 19.97 -10.48
N ALA A 9 16.99 20.11 -11.36
CA ALA A 9 16.95 21.13 -12.40
C ALA A 9 17.73 20.67 -13.63
N TYR A 10 17.08 20.65 -14.79
CA TYR A 10 17.75 20.44 -16.07
C TYR A 10 18.14 21.80 -16.65
N ILE A 11 19.45 22.03 -16.87
CA ILE A 11 19.92 23.16 -17.65
C ILE A 11 20.18 22.63 -19.07
N ILE A 12 19.30 22.98 -20.01
CA ILE A 12 19.47 22.64 -21.41
C ILE A 12 20.08 23.84 -22.14
N PHE A 13 21.27 23.69 -22.69
CA PHE A 13 21.87 24.66 -23.60
C PHE A 13 21.41 24.34 -25.02
N LEU A 14 20.50 25.12 -25.57
CA LEU A 14 20.17 25.07 -26.99
C LEU A 14 20.92 26.18 -27.72
N HIS A 15 21.88 25.79 -28.59
CA HIS A 15 22.56 26.70 -29.47
C HIS A 15 21.67 26.98 -30.69
N LYS A 16 20.86 28.05 -30.61
CA LYS A 16 20.22 28.59 -31.82
C LYS A 16 20.92 29.87 -32.18
N LYS A 17 21.52 29.89 -33.37
CA LYS A 17 22.21 31.04 -33.94
C LYS A 17 21.16 32.13 -34.25
N LEU A 18 20.87 32.97 -33.24
CA LEU A 18 20.10 34.17 -33.42
C LEU A 18 21.08 35.34 -33.31
N SER A 19 21.54 35.86 -34.48
CA SER A 19 22.50 36.93 -34.66
C SER A 19 23.81 36.82 -33.83
N LYS A 20 24.89 37.41 -34.33
CA LYS A 20 26.27 37.13 -33.95
C LYS A 20 26.67 37.31 -32.44
N ASN A 21 25.80 37.72 -31.51
CA ASN A 21 26.23 38.13 -30.17
C ASN A 21 25.23 37.87 -29.01
N SER A 22 24.28 36.92 -29.09
CA SER A 22 23.32 36.69 -28.00
C SER A 22 23.20 35.22 -27.61
N PHE A 23 23.29 34.92 -26.31
CA PHE A 23 23.03 33.60 -25.73
C PHE A 23 21.76 33.66 -24.88
N LEU A 24 20.93 32.61 -24.94
CA LEU A 24 19.75 32.46 -24.12
C LEU A 24 19.98 31.33 -23.14
N ILE A 25 19.78 31.60 -21.85
CA ILE A 25 19.79 30.58 -20.79
C ILE A 25 18.34 30.25 -20.47
N PHE A 26 17.98 28.96 -20.56
CA PHE A 26 16.69 28.45 -20.19
C PHE A 26 16.78 27.86 -18.78
N HIS A 27 15.96 28.40 -17.89
CA HIS A 27 15.74 27.80 -16.57
C HIS A 27 14.35 27.21 -16.54
N VAL A 28 14.29 25.87 -16.40
CA VAL A 28 13.02 25.15 -16.33
C VAL A 28 12.75 24.80 -14.85
N SER A 29 11.78 25.45 -14.24
CA SER A 29 11.23 25.00 -12.97
C SER A 29 9.93 24.23 -13.20
N LYS A 30 9.55 23.37 -12.25
CA LYS A 30 8.29 22.56 -12.33
C LYS A 30 7.00 23.37 -12.58
N LYS A 31 7.05 24.70 -12.58
CA LYS A 31 5.86 25.57 -12.70
C LYS A 31 5.96 26.70 -13.74
N SER A 32 7.12 27.01 -14.31
CA SER A 32 7.24 28.08 -15.30
C SER A 32 8.53 28.02 -16.11
N LEU A 33 8.45 28.42 -17.37
CA LEU A 33 9.61 28.65 -18.24
C LEU A 33 9.94 30.14 -18.18
N LEU A 34 11.10 30.50 -17.65
CA LEU A 34 11.58 31.87 -17.64
C LEU A 34 12.76 32.05 -18.61
N LEU A 35 12.63 33.03 -19.50
CA LEU A 35 13.62 33.38 -20.50
C LEU A 35 14.34 34.67 -20.05
N TYR A 36 15.66 34.61 -19.93
CA TYR A 36 16.48 35.78 -19.63
C TYR A 36 17.46 36.08 -20.76
N PRO A 37 17.45 37.29 -21.34
CA PRO A 37 18.47 37.70 -22.29
C PRO A 37 19.79 38.03 -21.57
N VAL A 38 20.91 37.50 -22.03
CA VAL A 38 22.24 37.82 -21.52
C VAL A 38 22.97 38.69 -22.53
N GLN A 39 23.30 39.94 -22.15
CA GLN A 39 24.17 40.81 -22.93
C GLN A 39 25.65 40.49 -22.68
N LYS A 40 26.46 40.51 -23.75
CA LYS A 40 27.92 40.36 -23.71
C LYS A 40 28.55 41.56 -23.00
N GLY A 41 29.13 41.39 -21.82
CA GLY A 41 29.86 42.46 -21.16
C GLY A 41 30.13 42.29 -19.65
N SER A 42 29.64 41.25 -18.99
CA SER A 42 29.94 41.02 -17.58
C SER A 42 30.81 39.75 -17.42
N GLU A 43 32.14 39.99 -17.44
CA GLU A 43 33.11 39.03 -16.96
C GLU A 43 33.03 38.93 -15.44
N LYS A 44 32.03 38.33 -14.92
CA LYS A 44 31.98 37.65 -13.59
C LYS A 44 30.55 37.17 -13.39
N LEU A 45 30.24 36.00 -13.91
CA LEU A 45 29.13 35.24 -13.35
C LEU A 45 29.59 34.76 -11.95
N PHE A 46 29.22 35.52 -10.94
CA PHE A 46 29.22 34.99 -9.59
C PHE A 46 28.18 33.87 -9.55
N LEU A 47 28.66 32.64 -9.71
CA LEU A 47 27.87 31.46 -9.28
C LEU A 47 27.69 31.66 -7.75
N ASN A 48 26.57 32.28 -7.42
CA ASN A 48 26.13 32.33 -6.03
C ASN A 48 25.92 30.86 -5.59
N LYS A 49 26.86 30.32 -4.82
CA LYS A 49 26.79 28.97 -4.26
C LYS A 49 25.54 28.74 -3.40
N ASN A 50 24.73 29.76 -3.19
CA ASN A 50 23.49 29.74 -2.43
C ASN A 50 22.24 29.55 -3.34
N LEU A 51 22.40 29.26 -4.65
CA LEU A 51 21.31 28.89 -5.55
C LEU A 51 21.22 27.37 -5.81
N CYS A 52 21.95 26.55 -5.07
CA CYS A 52 21.47 25.24 -4.74
C CYS A 52 20.30 25.47 -3.80
N ALA A 53 19.05 25.46 -4.34
CA ALA A 53 17.91 25.28 -3.49
C ALA A 53 18.24 24.08 -2.61
N GLU A 54 18.35 24.30 -1.31
CA GLU A 54 18.34 23.20 -0.34
C GLU A 54 17.20 22.28 -0.78
N PRO A 55 17.42 20.96 -0.84
CA PRO A 55 16.31 20.06 -1.11
C PRO A 55 15.24 20.49 -0.12
N LEU A 56 14.05 20.88 -0.64
CA LEU A 56 12.89 21.18 0.18
C LEU A 56 12.82 20.02 1.15
N GLU A 57 13.22 20.25 2.40
CA GLU A 57 13.08 19.26 3.46
C GLU A 57 11.64 18.76 3.32
N LYS A 58 11.45 17.46 3.05
CA LYS A 58 10.13 16.84 3.12
C LYS A 58 9.62 17.19 4.50
N SER A 59 8.78 18.19 4.62
CA SER A 59 8.31 18.73 5.90
C SER A 59 7.55 17.70 6.73
N ASN A 60 7.26 16.52 6.13
CA ASN A 60 6.71 15.36 6.81
C ASN A 60 7.33 14.07 6.23
N MET A 61 7.94 13.28 7.11
CA MET A 61 8.39 11.92 6.80
C MET A 61 7.18 11.07 6.40
N THR A 62 7.30 10.30 5.32
CA THR A 62 6.28 9.31 4.91
C THR A 62 5.93 8.38 6.07
N LYS A 63 4.65 8.14 6.29
CA LYS A 63 4.15 7.22 7.31
C LYS A 63 3.85 5.86 6.70
N TYR A 64 4.05 4.81 7.48
CA TYR A 64 3.92 3.43 7.04
C TYR A 64 2.86 2.70 7.87
N ILE A 65 2.01 1.96 7.19
CA ILE A 65 0.97 1.12 7.81
C ILE A 65 1.19 -0.30 7.30
N PHE A 66 1.46 -1.23 8.20
CA PHE A 66 1.59 -2.63 7.86
C PHE A 66 0.30 -3.36 8.19
N VAL A 67 -0.27 -4.07 7.22
CA VAL A 67 -1.49 -4.86 7.39
C VAL A 67 -1.12 -6.32 7.39
N THR A 68 -1.30 -6.98 8.52
CA THR A 68 -1.03 -8.42 8.72
C THR A 68 -2.34 -9.15 8.98
N GLY A 69 -2.35 -10.46 8.78
CA GLY A 69 -3.50 -11.30 9.11
C GLY A 69 -3.11 -12.56 9.83
N GLY A 70 -3.99 -13.06 10.67
CA GLY A 70 -3.79 -14.32 11.36
C GLY A 70 -5.09 -15.12 11.46
N VAL A 71 -5.01 -16.31 12.05
CA VAL A 71 -6.09 -17.30 12.17
C VAL A 71 -6.35 -18.07 10.87
N THR A 72 -6.62 -17.40 9.76
CA THR A 72 -6.92 -18.03 8.46
C THR A 72 -6.61 -17.07 7.31
N SER A 73 -6.49 -17.60 6.11
CA SER A 73 -6.48 -16.83 4.86
C SER A 73 -7.85 -16.20 4.58
N SER A 74 -7.93 -15.37 3.56
CA SER A 74 -9.18 -14.77 3.06
C SER A 74 -9.97 -13.92 4.09
N LEU A 75 -9.28 -13.35 5.09
CA LEU A 75 -9.88 -12.42 6.05
C LEU A 75 -10.23 -11.06 5.43
N GLY A 76 -9.76 -10.79 4.21
CA GLY A 76 -10.01 -9.54 3.50
C GLY A 76 -8.97 -8.46 3.78
N LYS A 77 -7.69 -8.82 4.01
CA LYS A 77 -6.59 -7.84 4.18
C LYS A 77 -6.56 -6.81 3.06
N GLY A 78 -6.64 -7.25 1.79
CA GLY A 78 -6.64 -6.37 0.62
C GLY A 78 -7.77 -5.36 0.63
N ILE A 79 -8.98 -5.81 0.93
CA ILE A 79 -10.17 -4.95 0.98
C ILE A 79 -10.12 -3.97 2.15
N ILE A 80 -9.61 -4.38 3.32
CA ILE A 80 -9.41 -3.46 4.46
C ILE A 80 -8.31 -2.45 4.14
N SER A 81 -7.20 -2.86 3.51
CA SER A 81 -6.13 -1.96 3.07
C SER A 81 -6.64 -0.94 2.07
N ALA A 82 -7.39 -1.39 1.04
CA ALA A 82 -8.00 -0.53 0.03
C ALA A 82 -9.05 0.44 0.65
N SER A 83 -9.87 -0.07 1.57
CA SER A 83 -10.88 0.74 2.27
C SER A 83 -10.24 1.83 3.13
N LEU A 84 -9.22 1.49 3.91
CA LEU A 84 -8.48 2.46 4.71
C LEU A 84 -7.79 3.51 3.82
N ALA A 85 -7.14 3.06 2.75
CA ALA A 85 -6.49 3.96 1.80
C ALA A 85 -7.50 4.93 1.18
N LYS A 86 -8.70 4.45 0.80
CA LYS A 86 -9.79 5.30 0.30
C LYS A 86 -10.23 6.33 1.31
N LEU A 87 -10.39 5.97 2.57
CA LEU A 87 -10.77 6.90 3.63
C LEU A 87 -9.70 7.97 3.86
N LEU A 88 -8.43 7.58 3.88
CA LEU A 88 -7.30 8.51 4.04
C LEU A 88 -7.16 9.43 2.81
N GLN A 89 -7.34 8.89 1.60
CA GLN A 89 -7.37 9.68 0.36
C GLN A 89 -8.51 10.70 0.39
N ALA A 90 -9.72 10.29 0.82
CA ALA A 90 -10.88 11.16 0.95
C ALA A 90 -10.70 12.28 1.99
N ARG A 91 -9.77 12.12 2.94
CA ARG A 91 -9.33 13.16 3.87
C ARG A 91 -8.26 14.09 3.30
N GLY A 92 -7.77 13.84 2.09
CA GLY A 92 -6.77 14.66 1.41
C GLY A 92 -5.32 14.22 1.64
N TYR A 93 -5.08 12.99 2.08
CA TYR A 93 -3.74 12.40 2.10
C TYR A 93 -3.40 11.74 0.76
N ARG A 94 -2.14 11.78 0.36
CA ARG A 94 -1.62 11.03 -0.79
C ARG A 94 -1.22 9.65 -0.29
N VAL A 95 -1.96 8.65 -0.70
CA VAL A 95 -1.83 7.28 -0.20
C VAL A 95 -1.56 6.33 -1.35
N THR A 96 -0.69 5.36 -1.12
CA THR A 96 -0.52 4.20 -1.99
C THR A 96 -0.54 2.91 -1.19
N ILE A 97 -0.77 1.79 -1.88
CA ILE A 97 -0.78 0.47 -1.27
C ILE A 97 0.28 -0.39 -1.95
N GLN A 98 1.00 -1.17 -1.17
CA GLN A 98 1.99 -2.14 -1.60
C GLN A 98 1.61 -3.51 -1.08
N LYS A 99 1.77 -4.56 -1.88
CA LYS A 99 1.55 -5.94 -1.51
C LYS A 99 2.85 -6.72 -1.50
N PHE A 100 3.08 -7.49 -0.46
CA PHE A 100 4.15 -8.46 -0.35
C PHE A 100 3.58 -9.88 -0.31
N ASP A 101 3.90 -10.65 -1.34
CA ASP A 101 3.44 -12.03 -1.48
C ASP A 101 4.51 -13.02 -1.06
N PRO A 102 4.21 -13.95 -0.13
CA PRO A 102 5.21 -14.84 0.46
C PRO A 102 5.60 -16.01 -0.44
N TYR A 103 4.99 -16.21 -1.60
CA TYR A 103 5.35 -17.31 -2.49
C TYR A 103 6.69 -17.06 -3.21
N ILE A 104 7.34 -18.17 -3.63
CA ILE A 104 8.68 -18.17 -4.26
C ILE A 104 8.64 -17.84 -5.76
N ASN A 105 7.47 -17.80 -6.36
CA ASN A 105 7.35 -17.36 -7.75
C ASN A 105 7.85 -15.92 -7.91
N ILE A 106 8.51 -15.62 -9.03
CA ILE A 106 9.03 -14.27 -9.33
C ILE A 106 7.87 -13.29 -9.51
N ASP A 107 6.82 -13.75 -10.17
CA ASP A 107 5.56 -13.06 -10.41
C ASP A 107 4.43 -14.10 -10.54
N PRO A 108 3.15 -13.68 -10.56
CA PRO A 108 2.02 -14.59 -10.67
C PRO A 108 1.66 -15.01 -12.10
N GLY A 109 2.40 -14.57 -13.13
CA GLY A 109 2.06 -14.80 -14.54
C GLY A 109 1.94 -16.27 -14.96
N THR A 110 2.65 -17.15 -14.26
CA THR A 110 2.59 -18.61 -14.49
C THR A 110 1.76 -19.38 -13.46
N LEU A 111 1.14 -18.68 -12.50
CA LEU A 111 0.33 -19.33 -11.48
C LEU A 111 -1.00 -19.84 -12.04
N ASN A 112 -1.51 -20.91 -11.45
CA ASN A 112 -2.79 -21.47 -11.81
C ASN A 112 -3.93 -20.55 -11.33
N PRO A 113 -4.81 -20.04 -12.23
CA PRO A 113 -5.92 -19.20 -11.84
C PRO A 113 -6.91 -19.82 -10.86
N TYR A 114 -6.99 -21.15 -10.78
CA TYR A 114 -7.80 -21.82 -9.76
C TYR A 114 -7.23 -21.71 -8.34
N GLU A 115 -5.94 -21.44 -8.20
CA GLU A 115 -5.28 -21.32 -6.90
C GLU A 115 -5.13 -19.85 -6.47
N HIS A 116 -4.88 -18.94 -7.42
CA HIS A 116 -4.47 -17.56 -7.15
C HIS A 116 -5.41 -16.51 -7.76
N GLY A 117 -6.42 -16.92 -8.53
CA GLY A 117 -7.25 -15.98 -9.29
C GLY A 117 -6.53 -15.45 -10.54
N GLU A 118 -6.97 -14.30 -11.04
CA GLU A 118 -6.36 -13.67 -12.22
C GLU A 118 -4.96 -13.10 -11.92
N CYS A 119 -4.11 -13.09 -12.94
CA CYS A 119 -2.91 -12.26 -12.95
C CYS A 119 -3.30 -10.85 -13.37
N PHE A 120 -3.18 -9.88 -12.47
CA PHE A 120 -3.44 -8.47 -12.77
C PHE A 120 -2.21 -7.83 -13.38
N VAL A 121 -2.37 -7.14 -14.51
CA VAL A 121 -1.27 -6.46 -15.20
C VAL A 121 -1.37 -4.96 -15.00
N THR A 122 -0.35 -4.36 -14.42
CA THR A 122 -0.27 -2.92 -14.17
C THR A 122 -0.01 -2.13 -15.45
N GLU A 123 -0.16 -0.80 -15.42
CA GLU A 123 0.06 0.07 -16.59
C GLU A 123 1.51 -0.01 -17.13
N ASP A 124 2.48 -0.25 -16.26
CA ASP A 124 3.90 -0.46 -16.64
C ASP A 124 4.22 -1.89 -17.10
N GLY A 125 3.19 -2.75 -17.25
CA GLY A 125 3.29 -4.10 -17.78
C GLY A 125 3.75 -5.15 -16.77
N ALA A 126 3.79 -4.85 -15.47
CA ALA A 126 4.14 -5.83 -14.47
C ALA A 126 2.98 -6.81 -14.21
N GLU A 127 3.29 -8.10 -14.19
CA GLU A 127 2.38 -9.16 -13.76
C GLU A 127 2.33 -9.18 -12.23
N THR A 128 1.12 -9.06 -11.68
CA THR A 128 0.92 -8.85 -10.24
C THR A 128 -0.27 -9.64 -9.71
N ASP A 129 -0.37 -9.71 -8.39
CA ASP A 129 -1.52 -10.31 -7.70
C ASP A 129 -2.82 -9.54 -7.97
N LEU A 130 -3.94 -10.23 -7.95
CA LEU A 130 -5.28 -9.67 -8.21
C LEU A 130 -5.69 -8.54 -7.25
N ASP A 131 -5.12 -8.48 -6.05
CA ASP A 131 -5.41 -7.45 -5.07
C ASP A 131 -5.02 -6.05 -5.56
N LEU A 132 -4.01 -5.93 -6.46
CA LEU A 132 -3.67 -4.64 -7.06
C LEU A 132 -4.83 -4.06 -7.84
N GLY A 133 -5.61 -4.90 -8.52
CA GLY A 133 -6.85 -4.48 -9.16
C GLY A 133 -7.85 -3.88 -8.16
N HIS A 134 -7.97 -4.44 -6.96
CA HIS A 134 -8.79 -3.85 -5.90
C HIS A 134 -8.23 -2.48 -5.46
N TYR A 135 -6.91 -2.36 -5.30
CA TYR A 135 -6.29 -1.10 -4.91
C TYR A 135 -6.57 0.01 -5.92
N GLU A 136 -6.40 -0.29 -7.21
CA GLU A 136 -6.68 0.68 -8.28
C GLU A 136 -8.15 1.07 -8.34
N ARG A 137 -9.08 0.11 -8.24
CA ARG A 137 -10.52 0.38 -8.24
C ARG A 137 -10.97 1.26 -7.07
N PHE A 138 -10.38 1.09 -5.88
CA PHE A 138 -10.73 1.89 -4.71
C PHE A 138 -10.11 3.28 -4.75
N LEU A 139 -8.86 3.40 -5.17
CA LEU A 139 -8.12 4.66 -5.16
C LEU A 139 -8.28 5.48 -6.44
N ASN A 140 -8.70 4.85 -7.53
CA ASN A 140 -8.67 5.43 -8.88
C ASN A 140 -7.28 6.00 -9.21
N THR A 141 -6.23 5.25 -8.90
CA THR A 141 -4.84 5.59 -9.08
C THR A 141 -4.10 4.37 -9.60
N PRO A 142 -3.34 4.47 -10.69
CA PRO A 142 -2.60 3.33 -11.22
C PRO A 142 -1.53 2.87 -10.24
N THR A 143 -1.28 1.57 -10.24
CA THR A 143 -0.17 0.92 -9.55
C THR A 143 0.95 0.59 -10.56
N SER A 144 2.09 0.20 -10.03
CA SER A 144 3.28 -0.15 -10.80
C SER A 144 3.95 -1.41 -10.23
N GLN A 145 4.99 -1.88 -10.88
CA GLN A 145 5.80 -2.99 -10.39
C GLN A 145 6.28 -2.80 -8.93
N ALA A 146 6.49 -1.56 -8.48
CA ALA A 146 6.92 -1.25 -7.12
C ALA A 146 5.83 -1.53 -6.05
N ASN A 147 4.57 -1.66 -6.49
CA ASN A 147 3.45 -1.94 -5.60
C ASN A 147 3.25 -3.43 -5.31
N ASN A 148 3.93 -4.34 -6.03
CA ASN A 148 3.85 -5.78 -5.76
C ASN A 148 5.24 -6.42 -5.70
N ILE A 149 5.55 -7.06 -4.60
CA ILE A 149 6.84 -7.70 -4.35
C ILE A 149 6.61 -9.14 -3.88
N THR A 150 7.24 -10.09 -4.55
CA THR A 150 7.22 -11.51 -4.18
C THR A 150 8.48 -11.92 -3.44
N THR A 151 8.41 -12.97 -2.65
CA THR A 151 9.59 -13.60 -2.05
C THR A 151 10.60 -14.01 -3.12
N GLY A 152 10.13 -14.58 -4.24
CA GLY A 152 10.99 -14.98 -5.34
C GLY A 152 11.83 -13.83 -5.88
N ARG A 153 11.22 -12.67 -6.10
CA ARG A 153 11.93 -11.46 -6.57
C ARG A 153 12.95 -10.95 -5.54
N ILE A 154 12.61 -10.95 -4.25
CA ILE A 154 13.54 -10.56 -3.17
C ILE A 154 14.77 -11.47 -3.18
N TYR A 155 14.56 -12.79 -3.16
CA TYR A 155 15.66 -13.75 -3.15
C TYR A 155 16.50 -13.70 -4.43
N GLN A 156 15.87 -13.58 -5.59
CA GLN A 156 16.57 -13.43 -6.87
C GLN A 156 17.49 -12.22 -6.87
N ASN A 157 17.01 -11.07 -6.35
CA ASN A 157 17.82 -9.85 -6.28
C ASN A 157 19.04 -10.05 -5.37
N VAL A 158 18.87 -10.65 -4.18
CA VAL A 158 19.97 -10.89 -3.24
C VAL A 158 20.97 -11.90 -3.80
N ILE A 159 20.49 -13.00 -4.41
CA ILE A 159 21.36 -14.01 -5.03
C ILE A 159 22.13 -13.40 -6.22
N SER A 160 21.48 -12.57 -7.03
CA SER A 160 22.13 -11.89 -8.15
C SER A 160 23.26 -10.95 -7.67
N LYS A 161 23.03 -10.18 -6.61
CA LYS A 161 24.05 -9.33 -5.96
C LYS A 161 25.21 -10.16 -5.40
N GLU A 162 24.91 -11.31 -4.78
CA GLU A 162 25.96 -12.25 -4.32
C GLU A 162 26.82 -12.73 -5.46
N ARG A 163 26.21 -13.18 -6.57
CA ARG A 163 26.94 -13.64 -7.77
C ARG A 163 27.75 -12.56 -8.43
N GLN A 164 27.35 -11.30 -8.32
CA GLN A 164 28.09 -10.11 -8.81
C GLN A 164 29.20 -9.67 -7.86
N GLY A 165 29.33 -10.29 -6.67
CA GLY A 165 30.36 -9.98 -5.69
C GLY A 165 30.09 -8.75 -4.83
N GLU A 166 28.87 -8.21 -4.81
CA GLU A 166 28.55 -6.99 -4.07
C GLU A 166 28.73 -7.17 -2.54
N PHE A 167 28.66 -8.40 -2.03
CA PHE A 167 28.86 -8.66 -0.60
C PHE A 167 30.33 -8.92 -0.20
N LEU A 168 31.27 -8.77 -1.12
CA LEU A 168 32.71 -8.85 -0.87
C LEU A 168 33.14 -10.13 -0.10
N GLY A 169 32.57 -11.27 -0.42
CA GLY A 169 32.88 -12.56 0.20
C GLY A 169 32.26 -12.79 1.60
N LYS A 170 31.39 -11.90 2.07
CA LYS A 170 30.64 -12.11 3.32
C LYS A 170 29.64 -13.24 3.15
N THR A 171 29.35 -13.96 4.25
CA THR A 171 28.24 -14.91 4.29
C THR A 171 26.91 -14.18 4.15
N VAL A 172 26.14 -14.52 3.12
CA VAL A 172 24.81 -13.95 2.87
C VAL A 172 23.76 -14.77 3.62
N GLN A 173 22.94 -14.12 4.42
CA GLN A 173 21.96 -14.74 5.31
C GLN A 173 20.59 -14.05 5.18
N VAL A 174 19.53 -14.68 5.71
CA VAL A 174 18.19 -14.04 5.73
C VAL A 174 18.25 -12.71 6.48
N ILE A 175 18.88 -12.70 7.66
CA ILE A 175 19.19 -11.48 8.40
C ILE A 175 20.70 -11.24 8.28
N PRO A 176 21.16 -10.07 7.78
CA PRO A 176 20.35 -8.90 7.41
C PRO A 176 19.96 -8.84 5.91
N HIS A 177 20.52 -9.67 5.02
CA HIS A 177 20.53 -9.38 3.58
C HIS A 177 19.13 -9.47 2.92
N ILE A 178 18.33 -10.48 3.27
CA ILE A 178 16.94 -10.59 2.78
C ILE A 178 16.06 -9.53 3.46
N THR A 179 16.20 -9.34 4.77
CA THR A 179 15.42 -8.34 5.50
C THR A 179 15.74 -6.92 5.04
N ASP A 180 17.00 -6.60 4.72
CA ASP A 180 17.39 -5.30 4.19
C ASP A 180 16.81 -5.07 2.78
N GLU A 181 16.80 -6.09 1.92
CA GLU A 181 16.17 -6.01 0.60
C GLU A 181 14.66 -5.79 0.71
N ILE A 182 13.97 -6.46 1.65
CA ILE A 182 12.55 -6.23 1.95
C ILE A 182 12.34 -4.77 2.41
N LYS A 183 13.13 -4.30 3.40
CA LYS A 183 13.05 -2.92 3.91
C LYS A 183 13.33 -1.87 2.83
N ARG A 184 14.26 -2.14 1.92
CA ARG A 184 14.52 -1.30 0.76
C ARG A 184 13.26 -1.16 -0.11
N ASN A 185 12.58 -2.27 -0.39
CA ASN A 185 11.34 -2.24 -1.18
C ASN A 185 10.19 -1.52 -0.44
N ILE A 186 10.09 -1.64 0.89
CA ILE A 186 9.12 -0.86 1.68
C ILE A 186 9.34 0.65 1.47
N ARG A 187 10.60 1.10 1.46
CA ARG A 187 10.94 2.52 1.32
C ARG A 187 10.73 3.08 -0.08
N LEU A 188 10.86 2.26 -1.12
CA LEU A 188 10.86 2.71 -2.53
C LEU A 188 9.70 3.64 -2.88
N LEU A 189 8.49 3.30 -2.46
CA LEU A 189 7.30 4.11 -2.76
C LEU A 189 7.29 5.43 -1.96
N GLY A 190 7.80 5.41 -0.74
CA GLY A 190 7.87 6.60 0.11
C GLY A 190 9.00 7.57 -0.24
N GLU A 191 10.08 7.08 -0.86
CA GLU A 191 11.26 7.88 -1.23
C GLU A 191 11.17 8.43 -2.66
N ASN A 192 10.67 7.64 -3.60
CA ASN A 192 10.64 7.98 -5.02
C ASN A 192 9.41 8.81 -5.42
N VAL A 193 8.32 8.67 -4.69
CA VAL A 193 7.07 9.39 -4.93
C VAL A 193 6.65 10.09 -3.65
N ASP A 194 6.07 11.27 -3.81
CA ASP A 194 5.69 12.12 -2.68
C ASP A 194 4.37 11.65 -2.04
N TYR A 195 4.34 10.42 -1.49
CA TYR A 195 3.23 9.89 -0.70
C TYR A 195 3.35 10.28 0.77
N ASP A 196 2.23 10.67 1.36
CA ASP A 196 2.14 10.95 2.80
C ASP A 196 2.08 9.64 3.60
N ILE A 197 1.41 8.63 3.04
CA ILE A 197 1.17 7.33 3.69
C ILE A 197 1.37 6.20 2.68
N VAL A 198 2.15 5.19 3.06
CA VAL A 198 2.30 3.91 2.36
C VAL A 198 1.68 2.81 3.22
N ILE A 199 0.71 2.09 2.66
CA ILE A 199 0.11 0.92 3.29
C ILE A 199 0.76 -0.31 2.66
N THR A 200 1.39 -1.16 3.47
CA THR A 200 1.98 -2.42 3.01
C THR A 200 1.14 -3.59 3.54
N GLU A 201 0.47 -4.29 2.65
CA GLU A 201 -0.21 -5.53 2.96
C GLU A 201 0.77 -6.70 2.91
N LEU A 202 0.85 -7.45 4.00
CA LEU A 202 1.62 -8.68 4.06
C LEU A 202 0.73 -9.88 3.70
N GLY A 203 1.07 -10.56 2.61
CA GLY A 203 0.45 -11.82 2.20
C GLY A 203 0.69 -12.94 3.23
N GLY A 204 -0.08 -14.00 3.12
CA GLY A 204 -0.03 -15.13 4.03
C GLY A 204 -0.63 -14.86 5.41
N THR A 205 -0.42 -15.79 6.32
CA THR A 205 -0.92 -15.77 7.69
C THR A 205 0.24 -15.65 8.66
N VAL A 206 0.09 -14.87 9.72
CA VAL A 206 1.10 -14.81 10.79
C VAL A 206 1.22 -16.17 11.44
N GLY A 207 2.44 -16.73 11.42
CA GLY A 207 2.75 -18.10 11.84
C GLY A 207 3.19 -19.00 10.70
N ASP A 208 2.88 -18.66 9.46
CA ASP A 208 3.37 -19.40 8.30
C ASP A 208 4.87 -19.12 8.10
N ILE A 209 5.61 -20.17 7.76
CA ILE A 209 7.08 -20.11 7.57
C ILE A 209 7.45 -19.08 6.50
N GLU A 210 6.67 -19.02 5.43
CA GLU A 210 6.88 -18.15 4.28
C GLU A 210 6.78 -16.66 4.65
N SER A 211 6.00 -16.33 5.68
CA SER A 211 5.78 -14.94 6.11
C SER A 211 6.88 -14.42 7.05
N LEU A 212 7.70 -15.31 7.64
CA LEU A 212 8.67 -14.95 8.69
C LEU A 212 9.67 -13.87 8.26
N PRO A 213 10.30 -13.91 7.08
CA PRO A 213 11.24 -12.85 6.66
C PRO A 213 10.58 -11.47 6.58
N TYR A 214 9.30 -11.42 6.15
CA TYR A 214 8.55 -10.17 6.09
C TYR A 214 8.19 -9.63 7.47
N ILE A 215 7.73 -10.50 8.38
CA ILE A 215 7.43 -10.13 9.77
C ILE A 215 8.69 -9.60 10.45
N GLU A 216 9.83 -10.27 10.28
CA GLU A 216 11.11 -9.81 10.82
C GLU A 216 11.55 -8.47 10.21
N ALA A 217 11.41 -8.29 8.89
CA ALA A 217 11.72 -7.03 8.24
C ALA A 217 10.83 -5.88 8.75
N VAL A 218 9.53 -6.12 8.94
CA VAL A 218 8.59 -5.13 9.51
C VAL A 218 8.97 -4.78 10.95
N ARG A 219 9.35 -5.78 11.77
CA ARG A 219 9.82 -5.55 13.14
C ARG A 219 11.02 -4.61 13.17
N GLN A 220 12.04 -4.90 12.32
CA GLN A 220 13.24 -4.06 12.17
C GLN A 220 12.87 -2.67 11.65
N PHE A 221 12.07 -2.60 10.59
CA PHE A 221 11.66 -1.33 9.98
C PHE A 221 10.93 -0.42 10.97
N LYS A 222 9.98 -0.99 11.73
CA LYS A 222 9.24 -0.24 12.76
C LYS A 222 10.18 0.32 13.84
N TRP A 223 11.22 -0.43 14.20
CA TRP A 223 12.25 0.04 15.12
C TRP A 223 13.07 1.18 14.51
N GLU A 224 13.50 1.06 13.25
CA GLU A 224 14.34 2.05 12.56
C GLU A 224 13.62 3.40 12.37
N VAL A 225 12.34 3.38 11.97
CA VAL A 225 11.59 4.62 11.69
C VAL A 225 10.87 5.19 12.92
N GLY A 226 10.74 4.40 13.97
CA GLY A 226 10.05 4.76 15.21
C GLY A 226 8.53 4.57 15.15
N SER A 227 7.93 4.35 16.33
CA SER A 227 6.52 3.99 16.50
C SER A 227 5.52 5.07 16.04
N ASN A 228 5.96 6.32 15.89
CA ASN A 228 5.11 7.41 15.38
C ASN A 228 5.07 7.45 13.84
N ASN A 229 5.93 6.68 13.18
CA ASN A 229 6.06 6.67 11.73
C ASN A 229 5.65 5.35 11.09
N ALA A 230 5.49 4.29 11.89
CA ALA A 230 5.05 2.99 11.43
C ALA A 230 4.13 2.32 12.45
N ILE A 231 2.97 1.87 11.99
CA ILE A 231 1.99 1.12 12.80
C ILE A 231 1.65 -0.21 12.14
N VAL A 232 1.15 -1.15 12.96
CA VAL A 232 0.69 -2.46 12.51
C VAL A 232 -0.79 -2.62 12.81
N ILE A 233 -1.55 -2.90 11.75
CA ILE A 233 -2.95 -3.31 11.81
C ILE A 233 -2.96 -4.82 11.63
N HIS A 234 -3.58 -5.53 12.57
CA HIS A 234 -3.67 -6.98 12.51
C HIS A 234 -5.12 -7.43 12.36
N LEU A 235 -5.40 -8.11 11.26
CA LEU A 235 -6.71 -8.71 11.00
C LEU A 235 -6.80 -10.07 11.68
N THR A 236 -7.93 -10.30 12.33
CA THR A 236 -8.21 -11.57 13.01
C THR A 236 -9.66 -12.00 12.77
N LEU A 237 -9.98 -13.22 13.17
CA LEU A 237 -11.33 -13.78 13.12
C LEU A 237 -11.90 -13.92 14.53
N VAL A 238 -13.13 -13.46 14.70
CA VAL A 238 -13.98 -13.75 15.88
C VAL A 238 -15.16 -14.61 15.42
N PRO A 239 -14.99 -15.94 15.36
CA PRO A 239 -16.01 -16.82 14.81
C PRO A 239 -17.22 -16.93 15.73
N PHE A 240 -18.40 -17.07 15.13
CA PHE A 240 -19.63 -17.44 15.82
C PHE A 240 -19.74 -18.97 15.84
N LEU A 241 -19.88 -19.55 17.01
CA LEU A 241 -20.14 -20.97 17.17
C LEU A 241 -21.65 -21.19 17.32
N ALA A 242 -22.31 -21.59 16.24
CA ALA A 242 -23.76 -21.78 16.22
C ALA A 242 -24.27 -22.74 17.32
N ALA A 243 -23.54 -23.83 17.57
CA ALA A 243 -23.91 -24.79 18.63
C ALA A 243 -23.85 -24.19 20.05
N ALA A 244 -23.02 -23.18 20.28
CA ALA A 244 -22.88 -22.50 21.57
C ALA A 244 -23.66 -21.17 21.62
N GLY A 245 -24.14 -20.67 20.47
CA GLY A 245 -24.84 -19.39 20.36
C GLY A 245 -23.99 -18.18 20.69
N GLU A 246 -22.67 -18.25 20.56
CA GLU A 246 -21.78 -17.17 21.00
C GLU A 246 -20.53 -16.97 20.12
N LEU A 247 -20.03 -15.72 20.14
CA LEU A 247 -18.77 -15.35 19.52
C LEU A 247 -17.57 -15.79 20.39
N LYS A 248 -16.52 -16.31 19.74
CA LYS A 248 -15.30 -16.79 20.42
C LYS A 248 -14.09 -15.91 20.13
N THR A 249 -13.53 -15.31 21.18
CA THR A 249 -12.36 -14.41 21.08
C THR A 249 -11.00 -15.14 21.17
N LYS A 250 -10.99 -16.43 21.45
CA LYS A 250 -9.74 -17.22 21.59
C LYS A 250 -8.88 -17.23 20.32
N PRO A 251 -9.43 -17.42 19.09
CA PRO A 251 -8.61 -17.37 17.87
C PRO A 251 -7.89 -16.03 17.71
N THR A 252 -8.58 -14.90 17.95
CA THR A 252 -7.97 -13.56 17.97
C THR A 252 -6.84 -13.45 18.99
N GLN A 253 -7.05 -13.89 20.22
CA GLN A 253 -6.01 -13.86 21.27
C GLN A 253 -4.77 -14.67 20.91
N HIS A 254 -4.93 -15.87 20.32
CA HIS A 254 -3.83 -16.70 19.88
C HIS A 254 -3.08 -16.08 18.70
N SER A 255 -3.80 -15.51 17.74
CA SER A 255 -3.20 -14.85 16.59
C SER A 255 -2.32 -13.67 17.01
N VAL A 256 -2.84 -12.81 17.91
CA VAL A 256 -2.07 -11.68 18.46
C VAL A 256 -0.89 -12.16 19.28
N LYS A 257 -1.05 -13.24 20.07
CA LYS A 257 0.06 -13.82 20.84
C LYS A 257 1.19 -14.29 19.91
N MET A 258 0.87 -14.94 18.80
CA MET A 258 1.85 -15.35 17.80
C MET A 258 2.60 -14.17 17.19
N LEU A 259 1.89 -13.07 16.85
CA LEU A 259 2.53 -11.86 16.36
C LEU A 259 3.48 -11.24 17.42
N LEU A 260 3.09 -11.28 18.69
CA LEU A 260 3.93 -10.85 19.83
C LEU A 260 5.19 -11.73 19.99
N GLU A 261 5.11 -13.02 19.75
CA GLU A 261 6.27 -13.94 19.76
C GLU A 261 7.31 -13.54 18.72
N TYR A 262 6.90 -12.93 17.61
CA TYR A 262 7.81 -12.35 16.61
C TYR A 262 8.23 -10.90 16.94
N GLY A 263 7.90 -10.39 18.11
CA GLY A 263 8.32 -9.08 18.59
C GLY A 263 7.51 -7.90 18.04
N ILE A 264 6.31 -8.13 17.51
CA ILE A 264 5.43 -7.08 17.02
C ILE A 264 4.17 -6.98 17.88
N GLN A 265 3.98 -5.84 18.55
CA GLN A 265 2.72 -5.47 19.16
C GLN A 265 1.84 -4.80 18.10
N PRO A 266 0.64 -5.33 17.79
CA PRO A 266 -0.28 -4.64 16.91
C PRO A 266 -0.77 -3.33 17.55
N ASP A 267 -0.95 -2.31 16.74
CA ASP A 267 -1.47 -1.00 17.16
C ASP A 267 -2.98 -0.95 17.06
N ILE A 268 -3.55 -1.67 16.10
CA ILE A 268 -4.99 -1.75 15.82
C ILE A 268 -5.33 -3.20 15.47
N LEU A 269 -6.48 -3.68 15.95
CA LEU A 269 -7.06 -4.96 15.57
C LEU A 269 -8.30 -4.72 14.73
N VAL A 270 -8.38 -5.39 13.57
CA VAL A 270 -9.60 -5.48 12.77
C VAL A 270 -10.14 -6.89 12.92
N CYS A 271 -11.28 -7.00 13.59
CA CYS A 271 -11.89 -8.28 13.95
C CYS A 271 -13.00 -8.62 12.96
N ARG A 272 -12.72 -9.53 12.03
CA ARG A 272 -13.77 -10.05 11.14
C ARG A 272 -14.73 -10.93 11.93
N THR A 273 -16.02 -10.73 11.72
CA THR A 273 -17.08 -11.43 12.44
C THR A 273 -18.40 -11.42 11.65
N GLU A 274 -19.20 -12.45 11.78
CA GLU A 274 -20.55 -12.54 11.20
C GLU A 274 -21.59 -11.75 12.01
N HIS A 275 -21.34 -11.56 13.30
CA HIS A 275 -22.27 -10.91 14.23
C HIS A 275 -21.62 -9.73 14.93
N PRO A 276 -22.38 -8.69 15.30
CA PRO A 276 -21.86 -7.51 15.97
C PRO A 276 -21.09 -7.83 17.26
N LEU A 277 -19.93 -7.19 17.43
CA LEU A 277 -19.13 -7.28 18.65
C LEU A 277 -19.72 -6.37 19.74
N GLY A 278 -20.32 -6.97 20.75
CA GLY A 278 -20.75 -6.23 21.94
C GLY A 278 -19.57 -5.57 22.67
N GLN A 279 -19.87 -4.51 23.43
CA GLN A 279 -18.85 -3.74 24.16
C GLN A 279 -17.99 -4.60 25.11
N ASP A 280 -18.57 -5.61 25.75
CA ASP A 280 -17.84 -6.47 26.67
C ASP A 280 -16.84 -7.38 25.94
N LEU A 281 -17.19 -7.86 24.73
CA LEU A 281 -16.26 -8.60 23.89
C LEU A 281 -15.13 -7.71 23.39
N ARG A 282 -15.42 -6.47 22.98
CA ARG A 282 -14.39 -5.48 22.58
C ARG A 282 -13.44 -5.19 23.76
N LYS A 283 -13.95 -4.97 24.97
CA LYS A 283 -13.13 -4.78 26.18
C LYS A 283 -12.25 -5.99 26.45
N LYS A 284 -12.82 -7.20 26.36
CA LYS A 284 -12.08 -8.45 26.54
C LYS A 284 -10.95 -8.59 25.53
N ILE A 285 -11.22 -8.35 24.24
CA ILE A 285 -10.18 -8.39 23.19
C ILE A 285 -9.10 -7.34 23.47
N ALA A 286 -9.48 -6.10 23.75
CA ALA A 286 -8.57 -5.01 24.06
C ALA A 286 -7.62 -5.37 25.21
N GLN A 287 -8.16 -5.92 26.29
CA GLN A 287 -7.40 -6.30 27.48
C GLN A 287 -6.41 -7.45 27.19
N PHE A 288 -6.87 -8.52 26.51
CA PHE A 288 -6.02 -9.68 26.23
C PHE A 288 -4.96 -9.43 25.17
N CYS A 289 -5.18 -8.46 24.28
CA CYS A 289 -4.31 -8.14 23.16
C CYS A 289 -3.46 -6.88 23.38
N ASN A 290 -3.55 -6.22 24.54
CA ASN A 290 -2.84 -4.99 24.87
C ASN A 290 -3.05 -3.86 23.84
N VAL A 291 -4.31 -3.67 23.39
CA VAL A 291 -4.68 -2.57 22.50
C VAL A 291 -5.72 -1.68 23.19
N ASN A 292 -5.80 -0.42 22.77
CA ASN A 292 -6.84 0.48 23.27
C ASN A 292 -8.23 -0.01 22.80
N LEU A 293 -9.27 0.27 23.57
CA LEU A 293 -10.63 -0.14 23.24
C LEU A 293 -11.09 0.40 21.87
N ASN A 294 -10.75 1.64 21.54
CA ASN A 294 -11.04 2.27 20.24
C ASN A 294 -10.18 1.73 19.08
N ALA A 295 -9.17 0.91 19.38
CA ALA A 295 -8.36 0.23 18.40
C ALA A 295 -8.81 -1.23 18.13
N VAL A 296 -9.94 -1.65 18.72
CA VAL A 296 -10.64 -2.90 18.37
C VAL A 296 -11.78 -2.56 17.43
N VAL A 297 -11.50 -2.70 16.14
CA VAL A 297 -12.39 -2.36 15.03
C VAL A 297 -13.15 -3.61 14.58
N GLU A 298 -14.44 -3.49 14.44
CA GLU A 298 -15.29 -4.55 13.91
C GLU A 298 -15.31 -4.52 12.38
N SER A 299 -15.25 -5.68 11.76
CA SER A 299 -15.44 -5.85 10.34
C SER A 299 -16.50 -6.92 10.09
N LEU A 300 -17.74 -6.49 9.95
CA LEU A 300 -18.86 -7.35 9.60
C LEU A 300 -18.80 -7.75 8.13
N ASP A 301 -19.40 -8.90 7.81
CA ASP A 301 -19.62 -9.29 6.42
C ASP A 301 -20.52 -8.26 5.74
N ALA A 302 -20.11 -7.85 4.55
CA ALA A 302 -20.77 -6.81 3.78
C ALA A 302 -21.41 -7.39 2.51
N PRO A 303 -22.56 -6.85 2.06
CA PRO A 303 -23.19 -7.30 0.80
C PRO A 303 -22.28 -7.13 -0.42
N THR A 304 -21.47 -6.09 -0.43
CA THR A 304 -20.45 -5.85 -1.46
C THR A 304 -19.17 -5.35 -0.83
N ILE A 305 -18.02 -5.58 -1.51
CA ILE A 305 -16.73 -5.05 -1.07
C ILE A 305 -16.72 -3.52 -1.01
N TYR A 306 -17.56 -2.86 -1.80
CA TYR A 306 -17.68 -1.39 -1.86
C TYR A 306 -18.43 -0.79 -0.66
N ASP A 307 -19.09 -1.60 0.17
CA ASP A 307 -19.66 -1.16 1.46
C ASP A 307 -18.59 -1.02 2.55
N VAL A 308 -17.51 -1.77 2.44
CA VAL A 308 -16.48 -1.87 3.49
C VAL A 308 -15.88 -0.52 3.89
N PRO A 309 -15.57 0.43 2.97
CA PRO A 309 -15.10 1.75 3.37
C PRO A 309 -16.07 2.48 4.31
N LEU A 310 -17.38 2.37 4.06
CA LEU A 310 -18.39 3.01 4.93
C LEU A 310 -18.51 2.33 6.29
N LEU A 311 -18.34 1.00 6.35
CA LEU A 311 -18.29 0.27 7.61
C LEU A 311 -17.04 0.66 8.42
N MET A 312 -15.89 0.76 7.79
CA MET A 312 -14.64 1.19 8.44
C MET A 312 -14.69 2.66 8.88
N LEU A 313 -15.37 3.51 8.12
CA LEU A 313 -15.63 4.90 8.54
C LEU A 313 -16.51 4.95 9.80
N LYS A 314 -17.57 4.14 9.87
CA LYS A 314 -18.44 4.03 11.05
C LYS A 314 -17.65 3.58 12.28
N GLU A 315 -16.71 2.66 12.11
CA GLU A 315 -15.80 2.17 13.14
C GLU A 315 -14.64 3.14 13.44
N GLN A 316 -14.53 4.28 12.73
CA GLN A 316 -13.51 5.30 12.89
C GLN A 316 -12.07 4.78 12.70
N LEU A 317 -11.89 3.78 11.82
CA LEU A 317 -10.58 3.19 11.57
C LEU A 317 -9.56 4.24 11.11
N ASP A 318 -9.97 5.12 10.19
CA ASP A 318 -9.16 6.21 9.67
C ASP A 318 -8.72 7.20 10.75
N ARG A 319 -9.63 7.60 11.66
CA ARG A 319 -9.29 8.49 12.79
C ARG A 319 -8.33 7.82 13.77
N THR A 320 -8.56 6.54 14.06
CA THR A 320 -7.68 5.75 14.94
C THR A 320 -6.27 5.64 14.35
N VAL A 321 -6.16 5.38 13.04
CA VAL A 321 -4.88 5.35 12.30
C VAL A 321 -4.16 6.69 12.37
N LEU A 322 -4.85 7.78 12.05
CA LEU A 322 -4.27 9.13 12.10
C LEU A 322 -3.77 9.49 13.49
N ALA A 323 -4.56 9.17 14.53
CA ALA A 323 -4.15 9.39 15.92
C ALA A 323 -2.89 8.61 16.29
N LYS A 324 -2.78 7.33 15.88
CA LYS A 324 -1.60 6.49 16.12
C LYS A 324 -0.35 7.02 15.40
N LEU A 325 -0.50 7.50 14.17
CA LEU A 325 0.59 8.08 13.36
C LEU A 325 0.89 9.55 13.71
N ARG A 326 0.16 10.13 14.66
CA ARG A 326 0.23 11.56 15.02
C ARG A 326 0.05 12.49 13.82
N LEU A 327 -0.82 12.09 12.92
CA LEU A 327 -1.20 12.92 11.77
C LEU A 327 -2.47 13.72 12.08
N PRO A 328 -2.58 14.95 11.57
CA PRO A 328 -3.77 15.76 11.78
C PRO A 328 -4.99 15.17 11.05
N THR A 329 -6.15 15.28 11.68
CA THR A 329 -7.41 15.03 10.98
C THR A 329 -7.73 16.26 10.15
N LYS A 330 -7.28 16.26 8.87
CA LYS A 330 -7.40 17.43 7.99
C LYS A 330 -8.86 17.81 7.74
N ASN A 331 -9.62 16.90 7.13
CA ASN A 331 -11.02 17.11 6.74
C ASN A 331 -11.83 15.88 7.08
N GLU A 332 -13.14 16.00 7.13
CA GLU A 332 -14.02 14.82 7.07
C GLU A 332 -13.91 14.20 5.67
N PRO A 333 -13.94 12.85 5.57
CA PRO A 333 -13.74 12.18 4.29
C PRO A 333 -14.90 12.46 3.35
N ASN A 334 -14.59 13.05 2.19
CA ASN A 334 -15.60 13.25 1.15
C ASN A 334 -15.79 11.94 0.36
N LEU A 335 -16.91 11.29 0.61
CA LEU A 335 -17.31 10.03 -0.02
C LEU A 335 -18.62 10.16 -0.82
N GLU A 336 -19.01 11.35 -1.24
CA GLU A 336 -20.29 11.56 -1.95
C GLU A 336 -20.34 10.75 -3.24
N GLN A 337 -19.31 10.83 -4.09
CA GLN A 337 -19.23 10.04 -5.32
C GLN A 337 -19.27 8.53 -5.05
N TRP A 338 -18.62 8.07 -3.96
CA TRP A 338 -18.63 6.68 -3.55
C TRP A 338 -20.02 6.21 -3.12
N LYS A 339 -20.74 7.03 -2.37
CA LYS A 339 -22.12 6.76 -1.94
C LYS A 339 -23.08 6.78 -3.11
N ASP A 340 -22.90 7.69 -4.07
CA ASP A 340 -23.71 7.73 -5.29
C ASP A 340 -23.51 6.46 -6.12
N PHE A 341 -22.27 6.04 -6.36
CA PHE A 341 -21.95 4.77 -7.01
C PHE A 341 -22.62 3.58 -6.29
N LEU A 342 -22.50 3.48 -4.95
CA LEU A 342 -23.15 2.44 -4.18
C LEU A 342 -24.68 2.50 -4.28
N GLY A 343 -25.26 3.69 -4.30
CA GLY A 343 -26.69 3.89 -4.47
C GLY A 343 -27.20 3.30 -5.79
N ARG A 344 -26.48 3.55 -6.88
CA ARG A 344 -26.83 2.99 -8.21
C ARG A 344 -26.59 1.48 -8.24
N LEU A 345 -25.48 0.99 -7.72
CA LEU A 345 -25.16 -0.43 -7.67
C LEU A 345 -26.24 -1.24 -6.93
N LYS A 346 -26.81 -0.70 -5.86
CA LYS A 346 -27.82 -1.38 -5.04
C LYS A 346 -29.26 -1.23 -5.55
N ASN A 347 -29.49 -0.29 -6.45
CA ASN A 347 -30.80 0.00 -7.00
C ASN A 347 -30.75 -0.02 -8.54
N PRO A 348 -30.47 -1.19 -9.16
CA PRO A 348 -30.43 -1.30 -10.62
C PRO A 348 -31.81 -1.01 -11.22
N THR A 349 -31.83 -0.29 -12.34
CA THR A 349 -33.06 0.06 -13.07
C THR A 349 -33.42 -0.99 -14.12
N ALA A 350 -32.47 -1.82 -14.52
CA ALA A 350 -32.62 -2.89 -15.50
C ALA A 350 -31.70 -4.05 -15.17
N GLU A 351 -31.98 -5.21 -15.77
CA GLU A 351 -31.14 -6.40 -15.66
C GLU A 351 -30.75 -6.86 -17.06
N ILE A 352 -29.47 -7.19 -17.23
CA ILE A 352 -28.96 -7.79 -18.47
C ILE A 352 -28.18 -9.06 -18.12
N CYS A 353 -28.26 -10.07 -19.02
CA CYS A 353 -27.50 -11.29 -18.87
C CYS A 353 -26.28 -11.26 -19.79
N ILE A 354 -25.09 -11.43 -19.23
CA ILE A 354 -23.83 -11.49 -19.96
C ILE A 354 -23.23 -12.89 -19.77
N GLY A 355 -22.97 -13.59 -20.89
CA GLY A 355 -22.30 -14.89 -20.86
C GLY A 355 -20.76 -14.71 -20.94
N LEU A 356 -20.06 -15.14 -19.90
CA LEU A 356 -18.61 -15.25 -19.91
C LEU A 356 -18.20 -16.66 -20.32
N VAL A 357 -17.49 -16.78 -21.46
CA VAL A 357 -17.03 -18.07 -22.00
C VAL A 357 -15.52 -18.11 -22.02
N GLY A 358 -14.93 -19.08 -21.34
CA GLY A 358 -13.46 -19.20 -21.24
C GLY A 358 -13.03 -20.45 -20.48
N LYS A 359 -11.74 -20.55 -20.19
CA LYS A 359 -11.19 -21.52 -19.23
C LYS A 359 -11.36 -20.97 -17.81
N TYR A 360 -11.30 -21.81 -16.80
CA TYR A 360 -11.29 -21.43 -15.37
C TYR A 360 -12.54 -20.67 -14.91
N VAL A 361 -13.67 -20.87 -15.59
CA VAL A 361 -14.90 -20.12 -15.31
C VAL A 361 -15.60 -20.53 -14.01
N GLU A 362 -15.22 -21.66 -13.42
CA GLU A 362 -15.74 -22.12 -12.14
C GLU A 362 -15.23 -21.27 -10.95
N LEU A 363 -14.11 -20.54 -11.12
CA LEU A 363 -13.59 -19.61 -10.12
C LEU A 363 -13.79 -18.17 -10.59
N PRO A 364 -14.71 -17.42 -9.96
CA PRO A 364 -14.95 -16.00 -10.33
C PRO A 364 -13.71 -15.13 -10.29
N ASP A 365 -12.78 -15.38 -9.35
CA ASP A 365 -11.56 -14.62 -9.20
C ASP A 365 -10.58 -14.79 -10.38
N ALA A 366 -10.71 -15.84 -11.21
CA ALA A 366 -9.95 -15.98 -12.45
C ALA A 366 -10.28 -14.89 -13.50
N TYR A 367 -11.43 -14.21 -13.36
CA TYR A 367 -11.92 -13.15 -14.24
C TYR A 367 -12.34 -11.90 -13.47
N LYS A 368 -11.70 -11.65 -12.35
CA LYS A 368 -12.10 -10.61 -11.39
C LYS A 368 -12.23 -9.24 -12.04
N SER A 369 -11.23 -8.82 -12.79
CA SER A 369 -11.23 -7.50 -13.45
C SER A 369 -12.36 -7.35 -14.47
N ILE A 370 -12.70 -8.41 -15.22
CA ILE A 370 -13.80 -8.39 -16.17
C ILE A 370 -15.15 -8.28 -15.43
N ILE A 371 -15.33 -9.09 -14.38
CA ILE A 371 -16.55 -9.07 -13.56
C ILE A 371 -16.73 -7.69 -12.92
N GLU A 372 -15.67 -7.14 -12.32
CA GLU A 372 -15.72 -5.82 -11.70
C GLU A 372 -15.95 -4.69 -12.73
N ALA A 373 -15.42 -4.84 -13.96
CA ALA A 373 -15.71 -3.89 -15.03
C ALA A 373 -17.21 -3.88 -15.39
N PHE A 374 -17.87 -5.03 -15.43
CA PHE A 374 -19.32 -5.10 -15.61
C PHE A 374 -20.09 -4.50 -14.44
N VAL A 375 -19.65 -4.74 -13.20
CA VAL A 375 -20.24 -4.13 -12.00
C VAL A 375 -20.16 -2.61 -12.07
N HIS A 376 -19.01 -2.06 -12.44
CA HIS A 376 -18.80 -0.62 -12.56
C HIS A 376 -19.62 -0.03 -13.72
N ALA A 377 -19.63 -0.68 -14.89
CA ALA A 377 -20.41 -0.24 -16.03
C ALA A 377 -21.92 -0.26 -15.74
N GLY A 378 -22.39 -1.25 -14.96
CA GLY A 378 -23.80 -1.35 -14.58
C GLY A 378 -24.26 -0.29 -13.56
N ALA A 379 -23.30 0.38 -12.88
CA ALA A 379 -23.59 1.42 -11.92
C ALA A 379 -23.48 2.85 -12.50
N VAL A 380 -23.17 2.98 -13.80
CA VAL A 380 -23.10 4.28 -14.51
C VAL A 380 -24.43 4.56 -15.19
#